data_260c0770718bf109ffa3f74f930a4ca7
#
_entry.id   260c0770718bf109ffa3f74f930a4ca7
#
_cell.length_a   1.000
_cell.length_b   1.000
_cell.length_c   1.000
_cell.angle_alpha   90.00
_cell.angle_beta   90.00
_cell.angle_gamma   90.00
#
_symmetry.space_group_name_H-M   'P 1'
#
loop_
_entity.id
_entity.type
_entity.pdbx_description
1 polymer ?
#
loop_
_entity_poly.entity_id
_entity_poly.type
_entity_poly.pdbx_seq_one_letter_code
_entity_poly.pdbx_strand_id
1 'polypeptide(L)'
;MFQGRSFLKEIDFSKDELLYLIDFAIHLKKLKKEHIQHKYLLDKNIALIFEKTSTRTRAAFTTAAVDLGAHPEFLGPNDIQLGKKESISDTAKVLGSMFDGIEFRGFKQSDVEILAKDSGRPVWNGLTDVWHPTQMLADFMTIKEHFGHLQDLTLAYVGDGRNNVANSLLVTGAILGVKITIISPESLQPALEIQKLARKYAMKSRSKISIRTDLNGLENADIVYTDVWVSMGEEAQTAKRIKLLKSYQINQKVVEKIINKNFIFMHCLPSFHDLNTEVMKEIKENYNLNELEVTDEVFNSKNSVVFEQAENRMHTIKAVMAATLGNLFIPKI
;
A
#
# COMPACT_ATOMS: atom_id res chain seq x y z
N MET A 1 15.32 0.19 -18.84
CA MET A 1 15.13 1.00 -17.64
C MET A 1 14.54 0.16 -16.49
N PHE A 2 13.36 -0.49 -16.61
CA PHE A 2 12.73 -1.31 -15.57
C PHE A 2 13.03 -2.81 -15.65
N GLN A 3 13.33 -3.34 -16.83
CA GLN A 3 13.47 -4.77 -17.11
C GLN A 3 14.39 -5.47 -16.12
N GLY A 4 13.92 -6.58 -15.54
CA GLY A 4 14.67 -7.42 -14.59
C GLY A 4 14.76 -6.86 -13.16
N ARG A 5 14.25 -5.64 -12.91
CA ARG A 5 14.30 -5.02 -11.57
C ARG A 5 13.19 -5.55 -10.68
N SER A 6 13.49 -5.66 -9.40
CA SER A 6 12.51 -5.94 -8.35
C SER A 6 11.92 -4.64 -7.79
N PHE A 7 10.72 -4.73 -7.18
CA PHE A 7 10.08 -3.62 -6.48
C PHE A 7 9.80 -4.02 -5.03
N LEU A 8 10.77 -3.81 -4.16
CA LEU A 8 10.75 -4.29 -2.77
C LEU A 8 10.39 -3.19 -1.77
N LYS A 9 10.71 -1.96 -2.11
CA LYS A 9 10.43 -0.75 -1.33
C LYS A 9 10.35 0.47 -2.25
N GLU A 10 9.75 1.52 -1.77
CA GLU A 10 9.43 2.73 -2.54
C GLU A 10 10.66 3.44 -3.09
N ILE A 11 11.81 3.27 -2.43
CA ILE A 11 13.08 3.89 -2.82
C ILE A 11 13.85 3.14 -3.91
N ASP A 12 13.33 1.99 -4.37
CA ASP A 12 13.95 1.20 -5.43
C ASP A 12 13.83 1.89 -6.80
N PHE A 13 12.87 2.81 -6.93
CA PHE A 13 12.65 3.61 -8.12
C PHE A 13 12.77 5.10 -7.85
N SER A 14 13.20 5.85 -8.85
CA SER A 14 13.26 7.31 -8.79
C SER A 14 11.85 7.94 -8.84
N LYS A 15 11.74 9.25 -8.54
CA LYS A 15 10.50 10.02 -8.68
C LYS A 15 9.88 9.84 -10.08
N ASP A 16 10.69 10.01 -11.12
CA ASP A 16 10.20 9.94 -12.50
C ASP A 16 9.76 8.53 -12.89
N GLU A 17 10.45 7.50 -12.37
CA GLU A 17 10.05 6.12 -12.57
C GLU A 17 8.73 5.79 -11.86
N LEU A 18 8.53 6.26 -10.62
CA LEU A 18 7.26 6.09 -9.90
C LEU A 18 6.11 6.81 -10.59
N LEU A 19 6.33 8.05 -11.07
CA LEU A 19 5.33 8.80 -11.83
C LEU A 19 4.98 8.08 -13.14
N TYR A 20 5.98 7.56 -13.84
CA TYR A 20 5.77 6.76 -15.04
C TYR A 20 4.91 5.52 -14.76
N LEU A 21 5.18 4.78 -13.68
CA LEU A 21 4.39 3.59 -13.31
C LEU A 21 2.94 3.96 -12.98
N ILE A 22 2.71 5.10 -12.31
CA ILE A 22 1.37 5.62 -12.04
C ILE A 22 0.64 5.96 -13.35
N ASP A 23 1.28 6.66 -14.27
CA ASP A 23 0.68 7.03 -15.56
C ASP A 23 0.42 5.81 -16.44
N PHE A 24 1.34 4.85 -16.42
CA PHE A 24 1.16 3.58 -17.11
C PHE A 24 0.00 2.77 -16.52
N ALA A 25 -0.19 2.80 -15.20
CA ALA A 25 -1.33 2.16 -14.53
C ALA A 25 -2.67 2.81 -14.94
N ILE A 26 -2.74 4.14 -15.01
CA ILE A 26 -3.91 4.88 -15.52
C ILE A 26 -4.22 4.47 -16.97
N HIS A 27 -3.19 4.38 -17.80
CA HIS A 27 -3.34 3.89 -19.20
C HIS A 27 -3.89 2.46 -19.24
N LEU A 28 -3.32 1.53 -18.45
CA LEU A 28 -3.79 0.13 -18.38
C LEU A 28 -5.23 0.02 -17.83
N LYS A 29 -5.61 0.88 -16.88
CA LYS A 29 -7.01 1.00 -16.39
C LYS A 29 -7.94 1.39 -17.53
N LYS A 30 -7.56 2.37 -18.35
CA LYS A 30 -8.33 2.79 -19.53
C LYS A 30 -8.47 1.63 -20.52
N LEU A 31 -7.38 0.95 -20.89
CA LEU A 31 -7.43 -0.19 -21.80
C LEU A 31 -8.38 -1.29 -21.30
N LYS A 32 -8.35 -1.60 -19.99
CA LYS A 32 -9.28 -2.58 -19.40
C LYS A 32 -10.74 -2.13 -19.50
N LYS A 33 -11.04 -0.87 -19.21
CA LYS A 33 -12.40 -0.29 -19.33
C LYS A 33 -12.93 -0.30 -20.77
N GLU A 34 -12.05 -0.13 -21.73
CA GLU A 34 -12.36 -0.15 -23.18
C GLU A 34 -12.29 -1.57 -23.79
N HIS A 35 -12.07 -2.60 -22.97
CA HIS A 35 -11.92 -4.01 -23.39
C HIS A 35 -10.78 -4.24 -24.41
N ILE A 36 -9.76 -3.37 -24.42
CA ILE A 36 -8.59 -3.51 -25.27
C ILE A 36 -7.58 -4.47 -24.61
N GLN A 37 -7.20 -5.51 -25.35
CA GLN A 37 -6.21 -6.47 -24.87
C GLN A 37 -4.83 -5.84 -24.70
N HIS A 38 -4.16 -6.20 -23.59
CA HIS A 38 -2.84 -5.68 -23.23
C HIS A 38 -1.97 -6.78 -22.61
N LYS A 39 -1.67 -7.83 -23.38
CA LYS A 39 -0.98 -9.07 -22.97
C LYS A 39 0.54 -8.89 -22.88
N TYR A 40 1.03 -8.02 -21.98
CA TYR A 40 2.47 -7.76 -21.80
C TYR A 40 3.26 -8.95 -21.25
N LEU A 41 2.61 -9.92 -20.61
CA LEU A 41 3.24 -11.08 -19.96
C LEU A 41 2.75 -12.41 -20.55
N LEU A 42 2.49 -12.44 -21.86
CA LEU A 42 2.06 -13.67 -22.53
C LEU A 42 3.02 -14.82 -22.22
N ASP A 43 2.46 -15.98 -21.85
CA ASP A 43 3.18 -17.23 -21.54
C ASP A 43 4.16 -17.13 -20.35
N LYS A 44 4.03 -16.12 -19.48
CA LYS A 44 4.80 -16.01 -18.25
C LYS A 44 4.13 -16.73 -17.08
N ASN A 45 4.93 -17.33 -16.21
CA ASN A 45 4.47 -17.96 -14.96
C ASN A 45 4.91 -17.12 -13.76
N ILE A 46 3.98 -16.82 -12.86
CA ILE A 46 4.20 -15.93 -11.71
C ILE A 46 3.90 -16.69 -10.42
N ALA A 47 4.87 -16.80 -9.52
CA ALA A 47 4.64 -17.31 -8.17
C ALA A 47 4.06 -16.23 -7.28
N LEU A 48 2.95 -16.52 -6.57
CA LEU A 48 2.33 -15.64 -5.59
C LEU A 48 2.50 -16.25 -4.19
N ILE A 49 3.52 -15.81 -3.46
CA ILE A 49 3.92 -16.35 -2.16
C ILE A 49 3.27 -15.54 -1.03
N PHE A 50 2.51 -16.21 -0.17
CA PHE A 50 1.80 -15.58 0.94
C PHE A 50 2.11 -16.28 2.27
N GLU A 51 2.80 -15.59 3.17
CA GLU A 51 2.92 -16.00 4.59
C GLU A 51 1.75 -15.48 5.42
N LYS A 52 1.08 -14.39 4.97
CA LYS A 52 -0.11 -13.78 5.58
C LYS A 52 -1.28 -13.85 4.60
N THR A 53 -2.46 -14.12 5.11
CA THR A 53 -3.69 -14.07 4.30
C THR A 53 -3.95 -12.67 3.75
N SER A 54 -4.55 -12.59 2.56
CA SER A 54 -4.96 -11.32 1.97
C SER A 54 -5.96 -11.53 0.84
N THR A 55 -7.14 -10.94 0.97
CA THR A 55 -8.13 -10.92 -0.11
C THR A 55 -7.68 -10.01 -1.25
N ARG A 56 -7.35 -8.76 -0.94
CA ARG A 56 -7.05 -7.71 -1.94
C ARG A 56 -5.75 -7.96 -2.70
N THR A 57 -4.66 -8.24 -2.00
CA THR A 57 -3.37 -8.47 -2.67
C THR A 57 -3.43 -9.69 -3.56
N ARG A 58 -4.01 -10.81 -3.09
CA ARG A 58 -4.20 -12.01 -3.88
C ARG A 58 -5.06 -11.74 -5.12
N ALA A 59 -6.24 -11.16 -4.95
CA ALA A 59 -7.13 -10.84 -6.07
C ALA A 59 -6.46 -9.90 -7.08
N ALA A 60 -5.77 -8.85 -6.61
CA ALA A 60 -5.12 -7.88 -7.46
C ALA A 60 -3.98 -8.48 -8.30
N PHE A 61 -3.07 -9.26 -7.70
CA PHE A 61 -1.99 -9.93 -8.44
C PHE A 61 -2.50 -11.01 -9.39
N THR A 62 -3.46 -11.85 -8.93
CA THR A 62 -4.07 -12.87 -9.80
C THR A 62 -4.73 -12.24 -11.02
N THR A 63 -5.59 -11.23 -10.81
CA THR A 63 -6.28 -10.56 -11.91
C THR A 63 -5.30 -9.79 -12.81
N ALA A 64 -4.29 -9.13 -12.23
CA ALA A 64 -3.26 -8.43 -12.99
C ALA A 64 -2.48 -9.39 -13.90
N ALA A 65 -2.04 -10.54 -13.38
CA ALA A 65 -1.32 -11.56 -14.15
C ALA A 65 -2.19 -12.09 -15.32
N VAL A 66 -3.44 -12.46 -15.06
CA VAL A 66 -4.38 -12.97 -16.08
C VAL A 66 -4.67 -11.90 -17.14
N ASP A 67 -4.92 -10.66 -16.76
CA ASP A 67 -5.13 -9.55 -17.69
C ASP A 67 -3.91 -9.38 -18.63
N LEU A 68 -2.71 -9.50 -18.08
CA LEU A 68 -1.45 -9.38 -18.82
C LEU A 68 -1.06 -10.64 -19.61
N GLY A 69 -1.83 -11.75 -19.52
CA GLY A 69 -1.59 -13.00 -20.25
C GLY A 69 -0.64 -13.97 -19.55
N ALA A 70 -0.35 -13.74 -18.27
CA ALA A 70 0.46 -14.63 -17.45
C ALA A 70 -0.40 -15.64 -16.68
N HIS A 71 0.24 -16.73 -16.22
CA HIS A 71 -0.33 -17.73 -15.33
C HIS A 71 0.13 -17.46 -13.88
N PRO A 72 -0.75 -17.09 -12.95
CA PRO A 72 -0.42 -16.93 -11.54
C PRO A 72 -0.60 -18.24 -10.78
N GLU A 73 0.41 -18.68 -10.03
CA GLU A 73 0.34 -19.81 -9.12
C GLU A 73 0.36 -19.31 -7.67
N PHE A 74 -0.67 -19.64 -6.90
CA PHE A 74 -0.77 -19.26 -5.50
C PHE A 74 -0.09 -20.27 -4.59
N LEU A 75 0.84 -19.79 -3.78
CA LEU A 75 1.61 -20.54 -2.80
C LEU A 75 1.35 -19.97 -1.40
N GLY A 76 0.37 -20.53 -0.71
CA GLY A 76 -0.05 -20.11 0.63
C GLY A 76 0.84 -20.67 1.75
N PRO A 77 0.55 -20.33 3.02
CA PRO A 77 1.39 -20.71 4.17
C PRO A 77 1.50 -22.22 4.41
N ASN A 78 0.56 -22.99 3.86
CA ASN A 78 0.52 -24.45 3.97
C ASN A 78 1.05 -25.18 2.72
N ASP A 79 1.31 -24.43 1.63
CA ASP A 79 1.71 -25.00 0.34
C ASP A 79 3.22 -25.01 0.16
N ILE A 80 3.94 -24.21 0.95
CA ILE A 80 5.40 -24.05 0.87
C ILE A 80 6.10 -24.28 2.20
N GLN A 81 7.38 -24.61 2.13
CA GLN A 81 8.22 -24.88 3.30
C GLN A 81 9.13 -23.70 3.68
N LEU A 82 8.86 -22.52 3.14
CA LEU A 82 9.66 -21.30 3.25
C LEU A 82 10.01 -20.98 4.72
N GLY A 83 11.31 -20.93 5.01
CA GLY A 83 11.81 -20.60 6.36
C GLY A 83 11.50 -21.66 7.45
N LYS A 84 10.86 -22.78 7.12
CA LYS A 84 10.52 -23.84 8.05
C LYS A 84 11.41 -25.07 7.87
N LYS A 85 11.30 -25.73 6.71
CA LYS A 85 12.11 -26.91 6.37
C LYS A 85 13.14 -26.60 5.26
N GLU A 86 12.99 -25.46 4.61
CA GLU A 86 13.86 -25.02 3.52
C GLU A 86 14.26 -23.55 3.77
N SER A 87 15.50 -23.22 3.47
CA SER A 87 15.97 -21.84 3.59
C SER A 87 15.29 -20.94 2.54
N ILE A 88 15.15 -19.66 2.84
CA ILE A 88 14.57 -18.68 1.88
C ILE A 88 15.41 -18.62 0.62
N SER A 89 16.75 -18.71 0.74
CA SER A 89 17.67 -18.72 -0.39
C SER A 89 17.49 -19.94 -1.30
N ASP A 90 17.29 -21.14 -0.72
CA ASP A 90 17.08 -22.36 -1.53
C ASP A 90 15.71 -22.34 -2.21
N THR A 91 14.66 -21.97 -1.48
CA THR A 91 13.33 -21.74 -2.08
C THR A 91 13.40 -20.70 -3.22
N ALA A 92 14.14 -19.60 -3.02
CA ALA A 92 14.32 -18.58 -4.05
C ALA A 92 14.94 -19.15 -5.34
N LYS A 93 16.00 -19.95 -5.22
CA LYS A 93 16.67 -20.60 -6.39
C LYS A 93 15.74 -21.58 -7.10
N VAL A 94 15.00 -22.39 -6.34
CA VAL A 94 14.05 -23.36 -6.91
C VAL A 94 12.95 -22.62 -7.66
N LEU A 95 12.26 -21.66 -7.01
CA LEU A 95 11.19 -20.92 -7.65
C LEU A 95 11.69 -20.05 -8.82
N GLY A 96 12.88 -19.45 -8.69
CA GLY A 96 13.51 -18.70 -9.78
C GLY A 96 13.86 -19.53 -11.01
N SER A 97 14.04 -20.86 -10.85
CA SER A 97 14.25 -21.78 -12.00
C SER A 97 12.93 -22.14 -12.71
N MET A 98 11.78 -22.05 -12.03
CA MET A 98 10.47 -22.47 -12.53
C MET A 98 9.59 -21.30 -12.97
N PHE A 99 9.68 -20.16 -12.29
CA PHE A 99 8.83 -18.99 -12.51
C PHE A 99 9.61 -17.83 -13.14
N ASP A 100 8.91 -16.97 -13.86
CA ASP A 100 9.48 -15.78 -14.50
C ASP A 100 9.52 -14.58 -13.56
N GLY A 101 8.62 -14.52 -12.56
CA GLY A 101 8.53 -13.46 -11.56
C GLY A 101 7.88 -13.97 -10.27
N ILE A 102 8.14 -13.28 -9.17
CA ILE A 102 7.70 -13.70 -7.83
C ILE A 102 7.04 -12.52 -7.12
N GLU A 103 5.82 -12.69 -6.65
CA GLU A 103 5.21 -11.83 -5.64
C GLU A 103 5.46 -12.43 -4.26
N PHE A 104 5.72 -11.57 -3.28
CA PHE A 104 5.87 -11.97 -1.90
C PHE A 104 5.07 -11.08 -0.97
N ARG A 105 4.23 -11.70 -0.15
CA ARG A 105 3.53 -11.05 0.97
C ARG A 105 3.84 -11.80 2.26
N GLY A 106 4.62 -11.17 3.14
CA GLY A 106 5.11 -11.82 4.35
C GLY A 106 5.33 -10.87 5.52
N PHE A 107 6.19 -11.31 6.43
CA PHE A 107 6.52 -10.57 7.64
C PHE A 107 7.79 -9.74 7.44
N LYS A 108 8.93 -10.38 7.23
CA LYS A 108 10.23 -9.73 7.27
C LYS A 108 10.62 -9.13 5.93
N GLN A 109 11.09 -7.89 5.97
CA GLN A 109 11.69 -7.25 4.78
C GLN A 109 12.93 -8.00 4.27
N SER A 110 13.74 -8.59 5.19
CA SER A 110 14.90 -9.39 4.81
C SER A 110 14.55 -10.57 3.91
N ASP A 111 13.37 -11.16 4.08
CA ASP A 111 12.98 -12.37 3.37
C ASP A 111 12.69 -12.07 1.89
N VAL A 112 11.97 -10.98 1.62
CA VAL A 112 11.73 -10.53 0.24
C VAL A 112 13.02 -10.03 -0.44
N GLU A 113 13.96 -9.48 0.31
CA GLU A 113 15.29 -9.08 -0.20
C GLU A 113 16.15 -10.29 -0.58
N ILE A 114 16.12 -11.38 0.21
CA ILE A 114 16.79 -12.65 -0.11
C ILE A 114 16.14 -13.29 -1.35
N LEU A 115 14.80 -13.34 -1.41
CA LEU A 115 14.09 -13.82 -2.60
C LEU A 115 14.52 -13.08 -3.87
N ALA A 116 14.58 -11.74 -3.81
CA ALA A 116 14.99 -10.93 -4.95
C ALA A 116 16.45 -11.16 -5.35
N LYS A 117 17.33 -11.32 -4.37
CA LYS A 117 18.76 -11.54 -4.63
C LYS A 117 19.05 -12.91 -5.23
N ASP A 118 18.40 -13.97 -4.68
CA ASP A 118 18.82 -15.35 -4.95
C ASP A 118 17.97 -16.06 -6.00
N SER A 119 16.77 -15.54 -6.35
CA SER A 119 15.92 -16.11 -7.40
C SER A 119 16.40 -15.81 -8.83
N GLY A 120 17.14 -14.71 -9.02
CA GLY A 120 17.48 -14.21 -10.36
C GLY A 120 16.28 -13.73 -11.19
N ARG A 121 15.14 -13.47 -10.54
CA ARG A 121 13.89 -13.02 -11.15
C ARG A 121 13.42 -11.71 -10.53
N PRO A 122 12.61 -10.90 -11.24
CA PRO A 122 11.91 -9.77 -10.64
C PRO A 122 11.03 -10.24 -9.47
N VAL A 123 11.17 -9.58 -8.32
CA VAL A 123 10.37 -9.84 -7.12
C VAL A 123 9.59 -8.58 -6.76
N TRP A 124 8.30 -8.75 -6.47
CA TRP A 124 7.40 -7.66 -6.09
C TRP A 124 6.92 -7.85 -4.66
N ASN A 125 7.16 -6.83 -3.83
CA ASN A 125 6.72 -6.82 -2.44
C ASN A 125 5.23 -6.47 -2.33
N GLY A 126 4.38 -7.45 -2.10
CA GLY A 126 2.96 -7.28 -1.83
C GLY A 126 2.68 -6.63 -0.47
N LEU A 127 3.52 -6.90 0.53
CA LEU A 127 3.57 -6.28 1.87
C LEU A 127 4.63 -6.96 2.72
N THR A 128 5.36 -6.18 3.50
CA THR A 128 6.13 -6.63 4.67
C THR A 128 5.78 -5.79 5.90
N ASP A 129 6.39 -6.10 7.05
CA ASP A 129 6.16 -5.32 8.28
C ASP A 129 6.68 -3.89 8.19
N VAL A 130 7.60 -3.60 7.27
CA VAL A 130 8.23 -2.28 7.10
C VAL A 130 7.64 -1.49 5.93
N TRP A 131 7.34 -2.16 4.78
CA TRP A 131 7.00 -1.51 3.52
C TRP A 131 5.76 -2.12 2.85
N HIS A 132 5.00 -1.26 2.15
CA HIS A 132 3.87 -1.67 1.32
C HIS A 132 3.87 -0.95 -0.04
N PRO A 133 4.91 -1.14 -0.88
CA PRO A 133 5.14 -0.31 -2.07
C PRO A 133 4.03 -0.41 -3.12
N THR A 134 3.41 -1.59 -3.29
CA THR A 134 2.30 -1.76 -4.24
C THR A 134 1.02 -1.04 -3.81
N GLN A 135 0.82 -0.81 -2.50
CA GLN A 135 -0.27 0.05 -2.00
C GLN A 135 0.00 1.50 -2.36
N MET A 136 1.22 1.97 -2.17
CA MET A 136 1.57 3.36 -2.43
C MET A 136 1.34 3.78 -3.87
N LEU A 137 1.69 2.95 -4.84
CA LEU A 137 1.39 3.27 -6.23
C LEU A 137 -0.12 3.45 -6.47
N ALA A 138 -0.97 2.60 -5.85
CA ALA A 138 -2.42 2.72 -5.96
C ALA A 138 -2.96 3.97 -5.28
N ASP A 139 -2.41 4.31 -4.11
CA ASP A 139 -2.80 5.49 -3.36
C ASP A 139 -2.50 6.77 -4.15
N PHE A 140 -1.27 6.91 -4.63
CA PHE A 140 -0.87 8.09 -5.41
C PHE A 140 -1.48 8.11 -6.82
N MET A 141 -1.82 6.97 -7.42
CA MET A 141 -2.66 6.89 -8.61
C MET A 141 -4.05 7.47 -8.35
N THR A 142 -4.70 7.04 -7.26
CA THR A 142 -6.03 7.53 -6.88
C THR A 142 -6.02 9.02 -6.62
N ILE A 143 -5.04 9.52 -5.88
CA ILE A 143 -4.86 10.96 -5.64
C ILE A 143 -4.71 11.70 -6.96
N LYS A 144 -3.88 11.19 -7.89
CA LYS A 144 -3.67 11.82 -9.20
C LYS A 144 -4.92 11.81 -10.07
N GLU A 145 -5.73 10.75 -10.02
CA GLU A 145 -7.02 10.69 -10.74
C GLU A 145 -8.01 11.75 -10.24
N HIS A 146 -8.04 12.02 -8.91
CA HIS A 146 -8.96 12.99 -8.31
C HIS A 146 -8.52 14.44 -8.46
N PHE A 147 -7.23 14.73 -8.32
CA PHE A 147 -6.72 16.12 -8.32
C PHE A 147 -6.00 16.50 -9.62
N GLY A 148 -5.70 15.56 -10.51
CA GLY A 148 -4.97 15.80 -11.76
C GLY A 148 -3.44 15.95 -11.57
N HIS A 149 -2.95 16.11 -10.35
CA HIS A 149 -1.55 16.30 -9.99
C HIS A 149 -1.25 15.74 -8.61
N LEU A 150 0.04 15.68 -8.24
CA LEU A 150 0.49 15.26 -6.91
C LEU A 150 1.23 16.38 -6.18
N GLN A 151 1.99 17.19 -6.94
CA GLN A 151 2.82 18.23 -6.36
C GLN A 151 2.00 19.21 -5.51
N ASP A 152 2.53 19.56 -4.33
CA ASP A 152 1.97 20.53 -3.38
C ASP A 152 0.66 20.12 -2.65
N LEU A 153 0.03 19.00 -2.98
CA LEU A 153 -1.07 18.46 -2.19
C LEU A 153 -0.61 18.12 -0.77
N THR A 154 -1.53 18.19 0.18
CA THR A 154 -1.31 17.87 1.58
C THR A 154 -2.06 16.60 1.96
N LEU A 155 -1.31 15.54 2.31
CA LEU A 155 -1.85 14.30 2.85
C LEU A 155 -1.62 14.26 4.35
N ALA A 156 -2.69 14.07 5.11
CA ALA A 156 -2.64 13.84 6.54
C ALA A 156 -3.01 12.37 6.85
N TYR A 157 -2.04 11.64 7.39
CA TYR A 157 -2.26 10.29 7.94
C TYR A 157 -2.56 10.40 9.43
N VAL A 158 -3.58 9.72 9.92
CA VAL A 158 -4.00 9.72 11.31
C VAL A 158 -4.08 8.30 11.84
N GLY A 159 -3.39 7.99 12.93
CA GLY A 159 -3.43 6.66 13.57
C GLY A 159 -2.07 6.17 14.07
N ASP A 160 -1.77 4.89 13.89
CA ASP A 160 -0.44 4.32 14.22
C ASP A 160 0.60 4.71 13.17
N GLY A 161 1.41 5.69 13.50
CA GLY A 161 2.48 6.18 12.61
C GLY A 161 3.69 5.24 12.47
N ARG A 162 3.73 4.11 13.18
CA ARG A 162 4.83 3.13 13.11
C ARG A 162 4.60 2.03 12.09
N ASN A 163 3.36 1.87 11.61
CA ASN A 163 3.03 0.78 10.71
C ASN A 163 3.62 0.97 9.31
N ASN A 164 3.62 -0.09 8.51
CA ASN A 164 4.20 -0.11 7.17
C ASN A 164 3.50 0.87 6.21
N VAL A 165 2.19 1.08 6.33
CA VAL A 165 1.44 2.03 5.49
C VAL A 165 1.87 3.46 5.80
N ALA A 166 1.97 3.84 7.09
CA ALA A 166 2.46 5.15 7.49
C ALA A 166 3.90 5.41 7.03
N ASN A 167 4.79 4.40 7.17
CA ASN A 167 6.17 4.46 6.69
C ASN A 167 6.21 4.70 5.17
N SER A 168 5.47 3.90 4.43
CA SER A 168 5.42 3.95 2.97
C SER A 168 4.81 5.27 2.46
N LEU A 169 3.70 5.74 3.05
CA LEU A 169 3.11 7.05 2.73
C LEU A 169 4.08 8.20 2.97
N LEU A 170 4.77 8.18 4.12
CA LEU A 170 5.72 9.22 4.49
C LEU A 170 6.87 9.32 3.48
N VAL A 171 7.44 8.18 3.08
CA VAL A 171 8.58 8.14 2.15
C VAL A 171 8.15 8.40 0.71
N THR A 172 7.07 7.76 0.25
CA THR A 172 6.58 7.93 -1.13
C THR A 172 6.09 9.35 -1.39
N GLY A 173 5.32 9.92 -0.45
CA GLY A 173 4.88 11.31 -0.55
C GLY A 173 6.06 12.28 -0.61
N ALA A 174 7.10 12.03 0.22
CA ALA A 174 8.34 12.80 0.18
C ALA A 174 9.05 12.70 -1.17
N ILE A 175 9.08 11.53 -1.81
CA ILE A 175 9.67 11.34 -3.15
C ILE A 175 8.85 12.10 -4.21
N LEU A 176 7.54 11.96 -4.18
CA LEU A 176 6.65 12.50 -5.20
C LEU A 176 6.37 13.99 -5.09
N GLY A 177 6.71 14.63 -3.95
CA GLY A 177 6.50 16.05 -3.75
C GLY A 177 5.19 16.41 -3.05
N VAL A 178 4.50 15.43 -2.46
CA VAL A 178 3.30 15.61 -1.63
C VAL A 178 3.73 16.00 -0.22
N LYS A 179 3.07 16.99 0.37
CA LYS A 179 3.28 17.39 1.77
C LYS A 179 2.63 16.35 2.68
N ILE A 180 3.41 15.72 3.57
CA ILE A 180 2.91 14.66 4.44
C ILE A 180 2.89 15.11 5.90
N THR A 181 1.74 14.96 6.53
CA THR A 181 1.57 15.13 7.97
C THR A 181 1.18 13.80 8.59
N ILE A 182 2.02 13.25 9.47
CA ILE A 182 1.67 12.10 10.31
C ILE A 182 1.14 12.62 11.64
N ILE A 183 -0.09 12.24 11.98
CA ILE A 183 -0.77 12.60 13.22
C ILE A 183 -0.96 11.33 14.03
N SER A 184 -0.18 11.18 15.10
CA SER A 184 -0.18 9.97 15.92
C SER A 184 0.23 10.27 17.37
N PRO A 185 -0.16 9.44 18.34
CA PRO A 185 0.38 9.52 19.70
C PRO A 185 1.90 9.50 19.68
N GLU A 186 2.57 10.18 20.62
CA GLU A 186 4.03 10.25 20.69
C GLU A 186 4.69 8.86 20.68
N SER A 187 4.10 7.90 21.40
CA SER A 187 4.58 6.51 21.46
C SER A 187 4.38 5.69 20.18
N LEU A 188 3.61 6.22 19.22
CA LEU A 188 3.28 5.57 17.95
C LEU A 188 3.76 6.38 16.74
N GLN A 189 4.70 7.30 16.92
CA GLN A 189 5.29 8.05 15.81
C GLN A 189 6.23 7.17 14.97
N PRO A 190 6.45 7.49 13.69
CA PRO A 190 7.39 6.76 12.83
C PRO A 190 8.79 6.71 13.42
N ALA A 191 9.50 5.62 13.20
CA ALA A 191 10.89 5.46 13.62
C ALA A 191 11.77 6.59 13.07
N LEU A 192 12.80 7.00 13.83
CA LEU A 192 13.68 8.11 13.47
C LEU A 192 14.40 7.89 12.13
N GLU A 193 14.72 6.64 11.80
CA GLU A 193 15.35 6.26 10.53
C GLU A 193 14.42 6.54 9.34
N ILE A 194 13.14 6.21 9.48
CA ILE A 194 12.13 6.48 8.46
C ILE A 194 11.91 7.99 8.29
N GLN A 195 11.84 8.73 9.41
CA GLN A 195 11.74 10.20 9.36
C GLN A 195 12.94 10.84 8.66
N LYS A 196 14.17 10.40 8.97
CA LYS A 196 15.41 10.89 8.32
C LYS A 196 15.40 10.58 6.82
N LEU A 197 15.00 9.36 6.46
CA LEU A 197 14.87 8.94 5.06
C LEU A 197 13.88 9.82 4.30
N ALA A 198 12.68 10.02 4.84
CA ALA A 198 11.65 10.86 4.24
C ALA A 198 12.12 12.32 4.11
N ARG A 199 12.76 12.90 5.12
CA ARG A 199 13.30 14.27 5.05
C ARG A 199 14.36 14.43 3.96
N LYS A 200 15.23 13.41 3.75
CA LYS A 200 16.21 13.41 2.66
C LYS A 200 15.54 13.50 1.28
N TYR A 201 14.42 12.77 1.07
CA TYR A 201 13.67 12.84 -0.19
C TYR A 201 12.86 14.13 -0.30
N ALA A 202 12.25 14.59 0.79
CA ALA A 202 11.50 15.84 0.83
C ALA A 202 12.35 17.07 0.42
N MET A 203 13.63 17.12 0.84
CA MET A 203 14.55 18.17 0.39
C MET A 203 14.74 18.15 -1.13
N LYS A 204 14.84 16.96 -1.75
CA LYS A 204 15.03 16.83 -3.20
C LYS A 204 13.78 17.20 -3.99
N SER A 205 12.61 16.82 -3.50
CA SER A 205 11.31 17.05 -4.16
C SER A 205 10.68 18.41 -3.82
N ARG A 206 11.27 19.16 -2.87
CA ARG A 206 10.72 20.39 -2.26
C ARG A 206 9.40 20.16 -1.50
N SER A 207 9.20 18.95 -0.98
CA SER A 207 8.05 18.61 -0.13
C SER A 207 8.31 19.02 1.33
N LYS A 208 7.26 18.91 2.17
CA LYS A 208 7.31 19.13 3.62
C LYS A 208 6.84 17.91 4.38
N ILE A 209 7.56 17.58 5.45
CA ILE A 209 7.21 16.49 6.38
C ILE A 209 6.90 17.11 7.74
N SER A 210 5.74 16.76 8.30
CA SER A 210 5.30 17.14 9.64
C SER A 210 4.93 15.90 10.44
N ILE A 211 5.35 15.84 11.70
CA ILE A 211 4.94 14.80 12.65
C ILE A 211 4.27 15.52 13.83
N ARG A 212 3.04 15.15 14.15
CA ARG A 212 2.20 15.85 15.14
C ARG A 212 1.49 14.86 16.05
N THR A 213 1.06 15.37 17.20
CA THR A 213 0.21 14.63 18.15
C THR A 213 -1.21 15.15 18.21
N ASP A 214 -1.50 16.28 17.56
CA ASP A 214 -2.81 16.94 17.56
C ASP A 214 -3.48 16.90 16.19
N LEU A 215 -4.81 16.85 16.19
CA LEU A 215 -5.64 16.78 14.98
C LEU A 215 -5.71 18.10 14.19
N ASN A 216 -5.12 19.21 14.69
CA ASN A 216 -5.11 20.47 13.94
C ASN A 216 -4.27 20.35 12.64
N GLY A 217 -3.41 19.33 12.55
CA GLY A 217 -2.71 19.00 11.31
C GLY A 217 -3.60 18.63 10.14
N LEU A 218 -4.90 18.35 10.37
CA LEU A 218 -5.89 18.03 9.33
C LEU A 218 -6.47 19.25 8.63
N GLU A 219 -6.38 20.45 9.23
CA GLU A 219 -7.12 21.64 8.77
C GLU A 219 -6.90 21.96 7.29
N ASN A 220 -5.67 21.80 6.80
CA ASN A 220 -5.29 22.08 5.42
C ASN A 220 -5.07 20.80 4.58
N ALA A 221 -5.67 19.66 4.98
CA ALA A 221 -5.51 18.42 4.24
C ALA A 221 -6.37 18.40 2.97
N ASP A 222 -5.78 17.97 1.86
CA ASP A 222 -6.47 17.58 0.64
C ASP A 222 -6.81 16.10 0.68
N ILE A 223 -5.99 15.31 1.36
CA ILE A 223 -6.16 13.87 1.53
C ILE A 223 -6.10 13.53 3.03
N VAL A 224 -7.12 12.84 3.51
CA VAL A 224 -7.16 12.25 4.86
C VAL A 224 -7.01 10.74 4.74
N TYR A 225 -6.01 10.20 5.40
CA TYR A 225 -5.72 8.77 5.38
C TYR A 225 -5.72 8.20 6.78
N THR A 226 -6.32 7.04 7.00
CA THR A 226 -6.19 6.26 8.23
C THR A 226 -6.02 4.77 7.91
N ASP A 227 -5.61 4.00 8.91
CA ASP A 227 -5.46 2.55 8.84
C ASP A 227 -5.91 1.94 10.17
N VAL A 228 -6.08 0.64 10.20
CA VAL A 228 -6.50 -0.10 11.41
C VAL A 228 -5.62 0.23 12.61
N TRP A 229 -6.23 0.33 13.78
CA TRP A 229 -5.49 0.59 15.02
C TRP A 229 -4.65 -0.57 15.51
N VAL A 230 -5.03 -1.79 15.12
CA VAL A 230 -4.36 -3.03 15.49
C VAL A 230 -3.91 -3.72 14.22
N SER A 231 -2.60 -3.75 13.99
CA SER A 231 -2.01 -4.44 12.85
C SER A 231 -2.10 -5.96 13.03
N MET A 232 -2.12 -6.68 11.91
CA MET A 232 -2.13 -8.14 11.88
C MET A 232 -0.92 -8.72 12.65
N GLY A 233 -1.19 -9.55 13.66
CA GLY A 233 -0.19 -10.11 14.57
C GLY A 233 0.02 -9.30 15.86
N GLU A 234 -0.70 -8.18 16.06
CA GLU A 234 -0.66 -7.36 17.28
C GLU A 234 -1.97 -7.44 18.09
N GLU A 235 -2.83 -8.42 17.84
CA GLU A 235 -4.17 -8.56 18.45
C GLU A 235 -4.13 -8.55 19.98
N ALA A 236 -3.05 -9.09 20.58
CA ALA A 236 -2.83 -9.04 22.04
C ALA A 236 -2.70 -7.61 22.60
N GLN A 237 -2.46 -6.60 21.75
CA GLN A 237 -2.34 -5.21 22.16
C GLN A 237 -3.65 -4.41 22.01
N THR A 238 -4.76 -5.03 21.61
CA THR A 238 -6.03 -4.36 21.27
C THR A 238 -6.46 -3.33 22.32
N ALA A 239 -6.54 -3.71 23.60
CA ALA A 239 -6.95 -2.78 24.67
C ALA A 239 -6.04 -1.54 24.77
N LYS A 240 -4.74 -1.74 24.65
CA LYS A 240 -3.75 -0.66 24.69
C LYS A 240 -3.89 0.27 23.48
N ARG A 241 -4.07 -0.32 22.29
CA ARG A 241 -4.23 0.44 21.03
C ARG A 241 -5.50 1.28 21.04
N ILE A 242 -6.64 0.71 21.45
CA ILE A 242 -7.89 1.45 21.61
C ILE A 242 -7.70 2.64 22.55
N LYS A 243 -7.08 2.43 23.70
CA LYS A 243 -6.84 3.51 24.68
C LYS A 243 -6.00 4.66 24.09
N LEU A 244 -4.98 4.34 23.31
CA LEU A 244 -4.08 5.32 22.71
C LEU A 244 -4.70 6.05 21.51
N LEU A 245 -5.50 5.34 20.69
CA LEU A 245 -5.93 5.81 19.38
C LEU A 245 -7.37 6.30 19.33
N LYS A 246 -8.18 6.06 20.36
CA LYS A 246 -9.60 6.49 20.39
C LYS A 246 -9.81 7.98 20.11
N SER A 247 -8.90 8.85 20.58
CA SER A 247 -8.95 10.30 20.31
C SER A 247 -8.50 10.68 18.90
N TYR A 248 -7.99 9.73 18.12
CA TYR A 248 -7.53 9.88 16.72
C TYR A 248 -8.52 9.29 15.71
N GLN A 249 -9.72 8.89 16.15
CA GLN A 249 -10.76 8.42 15.25
C GLN A 249 -11.16 9.51 14.25
N ILE A 250 -11.25 9.15 12.98
CA ILE A 250 -11.77 10.03 11.94
C ILE A 250 -13.30 9.94 11.96
N ASN A 251 -13.94 10.99 12.44
CA ASN A 251 -15.39 11.12 12.54
C ASN A 251 -15.85 12.47 11.96
N GLN A 252 -17.17 12.69 11.89
CA GLN A 252 -17.75 13.88 11.30
C GLN A 252 -17.21 15.18 11.90
N LYS A 253 -17.07 15.25 13.23
CA LYS A 253 -16.53 16.44 13.93
C LYS A 253 -15.07 16.76 13.55
N VAL A 254 -14.31 15.73 13.19
CA VAL A 254 -12.93 15.87 12.75
C VAL A 254 -12.87 16.38 11.31
N VAL A 255 -13.65 15.79 10.41
CA VAL A 255 -13.62 16.18 8.98
C VAL A 255 -14.27 17.54 8.73
N GLU A 256 -15.21 17.98 9.56
CA GLU A 256 -15.79 19.32 9.49
C GLU A 256 -14.76 20.45 9.66
N LYS A 257 -13.65 20.20 10.36
CA LYS A 257 -12.57 21.17 10.55
C LYS A 257 -11.68 21.35 9.32
N ILE A 258 -11.77 20.45 8.33
CA ILE A 258 -10.99 20.52 7.10
C ILE A 258 -11.52 21.66 6.23
N ILE A 259 -10.62 22.58 5.83
CA ILE A 259 -10.97 23.75 5.03
C ILE A 259 -11.36 23.32 3.61
N ASN A 260 -10.59 22.47 2.98
CA ASN A 260 -10.90 21.95 1.65
C ASN A 260 -12.08 20.96 1.70
N LYS A 261 -13.27 21.40 1.33
CA LYS A 261 -14.46 20.54 1.34
C LYS A 261 -14.48 19.48 0.24
N ASN A 262 -13.54 19.55 -0.70
CA ASN A 262 -13.31 18.53 -1.74
C ASN A 262 -12.15 17.60 -1.37
N PHE A 263 -11.78 17.51 -0.09
CA PHE A 263 -10.81 16.51 0.35
C PHE A 263 -11.29 15.11 0.01
N ILE A 264 -10.37 14.16 -0.14
CA ILE A 264 -10.69 12.74 -0.25
C ILE A 264 -10.29 12.00 1.01
N PHE A 265 -11.13 11.02 1.40
CA PHE A 265 -10.83 10.07 2.48
C PHE A 265 -10.34 8.75 1.89
N MET A 266 -9.23 8.24 2.42
CA MET A 266 -8.54 7.03 1.96
C MET A 266 -8.29 6.06 3.12
N HIS A 267 -8.31 4.77 2.79
CA HIS A 267 -8.01 3.67 3.70
C HIS A 267 -7.59 2.44 2.90
N CYS A 268 -6.49 1.78 3.26
CA CYS A 268 -5.98 0.62 2.50
C CYS A 268 -6.85 -0.65 2.64
N LEU A 269 -7.83 -0.64 3.53
CA LEU A 269 -8.67 -1.77 3.89
C LEU A 269 -7.90 -3.01 4.43
N PRO A 270 -8.49 -3.82 5.35
CA PRO A 270 -9.86 -3.71 5.87
C PRO A 270 -10.04 -2.50 6.78
N SER A 271 -11.29 -2.07 7.02
CA SER A 271 -11.64 -1.00 7.94
C SER A 271 -12.67 -1.49 8.94
N PHE A 272 -12.58 -0.98 10.17
CA PHE A 272 -13.48 -1.33 11.27
C PHE A 272 -14.46 -0.18 11.56
N HIS A 273 -15.30 0.12 10.58
CA HIS A 273 -16.26 1.23 10.61
C HIS A 273 -17.69 0.84 11.01
N ASP A 274 -17.99 -0.46 11.12
CA ASP A 274 -19.31 -0.98 11.48
C ASP A 274 -19.23 -2.30 12.29
N LEU A 275 -20.40 -2.89 12.62
CA LEU A 275 -20.49 -4.16 13.38
C LEU A 275 -20.65 -5.39 12.49
N ASN A 276 -20.43 -5.29 11.17
CA ASN A 276 -20.69 -6.40 10.25
C ASN A 276 -19.59 -7.47 10.22
N THR A 277 -18.52 -7.31 11.01
CA THR A 277 -17.43 -8.28 11.14
C THR A 277 -17.43 -8.97 12.51
N GLU A 278 -16.92 -10.21 12.58
CA GLU A 278 -16.77 -10.94 13.84
C GLU A 278 -15.87 -10.16 14.83
N VAL A 279 -14.75 -9.63 14.35
CA VAL A 279 -13.82 -8.82 15.16
C VAL A 279 -14.55 -7.63 15.79
N MET A 280 -15.37 -6.92 15.04
CA MET A 280 -16.09 -5.75 15.59
C MET A 280 -17.21 -6.12 16.57
N LYS A 281 -17.81 -7.30 16.45
CA LYS A 281 -18.76 -7.82 17.47
C LYS A 281 -18.03 -8.09 18.78
N GLU A 282 -16.87 -8.73 18.75
CA GLU A 282 -16.02 -8.93 19.94
C GLU A 282 -15.54 -7.59 20.54
N ILE A 283 -15.17 -6.63 19.73
CA ILE A 283 -14.80 -5.27 20.17
C ILE A 283 -16.01 -4.59 20.85
N LYS A 284 -17.20 -4.74 20.31
CA LYS A 284 -18.42 -4.20 20.92
C LYS A 284 -18.70 -4.82 22.28
N GLU A 285 -18.58 -6.14 22.41
CA GLU A 285 -18.79 -6.84 23.66
C GLU A 285 -17.76 -6.44 24.73
N ASN A 286 -16.48 -6.35 24.35
CA ASN A 286 -15.39 -6.13 25.31
C ASN A 286 -15.14 -4.65 25.63
N TYR A 287 -15.40 -3.72 24.69
CA TYR A 287 -15.02 -2.30 24.82
C TYR A 287 -16.18 -1.33 24.59
N ASN A 288 -17.38 -1.81 24.27
CA ASN A 288 -18.57 -1.02 23.96
C ASN A 288 -18.32 0.04 22.86
N LEU A 289 -17.59 -0.33 21.80
CA LEU A 289 -17.32 0.48 20.61
C LEU A 289 -18.01 -0.12 19.41
N ASN A 290 -18.64 0.72 18.56
CA ASN A 290 -19.29 0.30 17.32
C ASN A 290 -18.37 0.48 16.10
N GLU A 291 -17.36 1.33 16.22
CA GLU A 291 -16.46 1.79 15.16
C GLU A 291 -15.08 2.04 15.78
N LEU A 292 -14.00 1.84 15.02
CA LEU A 292 -12.65 2.10 15.51
C LEU A 292 -12.02 3.32 14.83
N GLU A 293 -11.16 3.12 13.83
CA GLU A 293 -10.32 4.17 13.23
C GLU A 293 -11.11 5.21 12.45
N VAL A 294 -12.27 4.86 11.94
CA VAL A 294 -13.17 5.74 11.19
C VAL A 294 -14.62 5.39 11.47
N THR A 295 -15.50 6.39 11.49
CA THR A 295 -16.96 6.18 11.61
C THR A 295 -17.57 5.75 10.28
N ASP A 296 -18.67 5.01 10.33
CA ASP A 296 -19.41 4.54 9.15
C ASP A 296 -19.89 5.73 8.29
N GLU A 297 -20.29 6.83 8.93
CA GLU A 297 -20.70 8.06 8.25
C GLU A 297 -19.57 8.63 7.36
N VAL A 298 -18.33 8.69 7.85
CA VAL A 298 -17.18 9.20 7.07
C VAL A 298 -16.76 8.18 6.03
N PHE A 299 -16.72 6.89 6.38
CA PHE A 299 -16.33 5.80 5.49
C PHE A 299 -17.23 5.72 4.25
N ASN A 300 -18.54 5.94 4.40
CA ASN A 300 -19.53 5.93 3.32
C ASN A 300 -19.87 7.33 2.77
N SER A 301 -19.11 8.37 3.18
CA SER A 301 -19.33 9.72 2.68
C SER A 301 -18.96 9.88 1.20
N LYS A 302 -19.46 10.96 0.58
CA LYS A 302 -19.08 11.33 -0.80
C LYS A 302 -17.59 11.63 -1.00
N ASN A 303 -16.86 11.90 0.09
CA ASN A 303 -15.42 12.17 0.07
C ASN A 303 -14.60 10.87 0.13
N SER A 304 -15.23 9.74 0.41
CA SER A 304 -14.55 8.45 0.52
C SER A 304 -14.26 7.86 -0.87
N VAL A 305 -13.01 7.49 -1.10
CA VAL A 305 -12.54 6.88 -2.36
C VAL A 305 -11.91 5.51 -2.13
N VAL A 306 -12.20 4.88 -0.99
CA VAL A 306 -11.55 3.64 -0.54
C VAL A 306 -11.72 2.47 -1.51
N PHE A 307 -12.85 2.36 -2.21
CA PHE A 307 -13.08 1.29 -3.17
C PHE A 307 -12.36 1.53 -4.51
N GLU A 308 -12.30 2.78 -4.98
CA GLU A 308 -11.49 3.16 -6.14
C GLU A 308 -10.00 2.93 -5.86
N GLN A 309 -9.54 3.31 -4.68
CA GLN A 309 -8.20 3.03 -4.19
C GLN A 309 -7.89 1.53 -4.19
N ALA A 310 -8.82 0.71 -3.73
CA ALA A 310 -8.66 -0.75 -3.73
C ALA A 310 -8.62 -1.35 -5.15
N GLU A 311 -9.46 -0.85 -6.08
CA GLU A 311 -9.43 -1.24 -7.49
C GLU A 311 -8.09 -0.87 -8.14
N ASN A 312 -7.58 0.32 -7.88
CA ASN A 312 -6.33 0.82 -8.45
C ASN A 312 -5.10 -0.05 -8.12
N ARG A 313 -5.16 -0.84 -7.04
CA ARG A 313 -4.15 -1.86 -6.73
C ARG A 313 -3.86 -2.81 -7.91
N MET A 314 -4.91 -3.31 -8.54
CA MET A 314 -4.78 -4.21 -9.69
C MET A 314 -4.08 -3.50 -10.87
N HIS A 315 -4.43 -2.25 -11.14
CA HIS A 315 -3.85 -1.51 -12.28
C HIS A 315 -2.39 -1.14 -12.07
N THR A 316 -2.03 -0.72 -10.86
CA THR A 316 -0.63 -0.41 -10.52
C THR A 316 0.25 -1.66 -10.47
N ILE A 317 -0.27 -2.77 -9.99
CA ILE A 317 0.42 -4.07 -10.04
C ILE A 317 0.65 -4.49 -11.50
N LYS A 318 -0.35 -4.33 -12.40
CA LYS A 318 -0.15 -4.56 -13.84
C LYS A 318 1.00 -3.71 -14.39
N ALA A 319 1.04 -2.43 -14.05
CA ALA A 319 2.09 -1.53 -14.54
C ALA A 319 3.49 -1.97 -14.07
N VAL A 320 3.64 -2.32 -12.79
CA VAL A 320 4.91 -2.81 -12.24
C VAL A 320 5.35 -4.11 -12.91
N MET A 321 4.43 -5.10 -12.99
CA MET A 321 4.74 -6.40 -13.61
C MET A 321 5.09 -6.26 -15.09
N ALA A 322 4.31 -5.49 -15.85
CA ALA A 322 4.57 -5.26 -17.27
C ALA A 322 5.89 -4.51 -17.50
N ALA A 323 6.22 -3.52 -16.67
CA ALA A 323 7.44 -2.75 -16.79
C ALA A 323 8.70 -3.58 -16.46
N THR A 324 8.62 -4.43 -15.42
CA THR A 324 9.79 -5.14 -14.90
C THR A 324 10.02 -6.51 -15.56
N LEU A 325 8.95 -7.15 -16.06
CA LEU A 325 9.02 -8.49 -16.65
C LEU A 325 8.55 -8.55 -18.10
N GLY A 326 7.80 -7.56 -18.59
CA GLY A 326 7.21 -7.57 -19.92
C GLY A 326 8.25 -7.56 -21.04
N ASN A 327 7.97 -8.32 -22.10
CA ASN A 327 8.83 -8.41 -23.29
C ASN A 327 8.42 -7.41 -24.39
N LEU A 328 7.30 -6.72 -24.22
CA LEU A 328 6.77 -5.79 -25.20
C LEU A 328 7.30 -4.37 -24.95
N PHE A 329 7.26 -3.56 -26.01
CA PHE A 329 7.58 -2.16 -25.92
C PHE A 329 6.64 -1.47 -24.91
N ILE A 330 7.22 -0.79 -23.92
CA ILE A 330 6.45 -0.01 -22.97
C ILE A 330 6.23 1.37 -23.56
N PRO A 331 4.97 1.82 -23.76
CA PRO A 331 4.70 3.07 -24.42
C PRO A 331 5.27 4.26 -23.63
N LYS A 332 5.65 5.31 -24.34
CA LYS A 332 5.79 6.64 -23.75
C LYS A 332 4.39 7.18 -23.49
N ILE A 333 4.11 7.56 -22.29
CA ILE A 333 2.81 8.06 -21.84
C ILE A 333 2.87 9.57 -21.69
#